data_d8af4a016f8757f4ceecd0a328f18f1e
#
_entry.id   d8af4a016f8757f4ceecd0a328f18f1e
#
_cell.length_a   1.000
_cell.length_b   1.000
_cell.length_c   1.000
_cell.angle_alpha   90.00
_cell.angle_beta   90.00
_cell.angle_gamma   90.00
#
_symmetry.space_group_name_H-M   'P 1'
#
loop_
_entity.id
_entity.type
_entity.pdbx_description
1 polymer ?
#
loop_
_entity_poly.entity_id
_entity_poly.type
_entity_poly.pdbx_seq_one_letter_code
_entity_poly.pdbx_strand_id
1 'polypeptide(L)'
;IGKTTAPAFGLGSHTFNEVFGATFNAYDVTKSAGGSSGGAAVALALGLLPVADGSDFMGSLRNPAAWANIFGFRPSQGRVPMWPAQDVWISQLGTEGPMGRSVRDLQRLLATQAGWSPNAPLSIAEGAYPEMAGGLFDVKSTRIAWLADLDGYLPMEPGILDICAQGLRRLE
;
A
#
# COMPACT_ATOMS: atom_id res chain seq x y z
N ILE A 1 -7.62 4.05 -17.08
CA ILE A 1 -7.96 2.73 -17.61
C ILE A 1 -9.26 2.22 -16.98
N GLY A 2 -9.46 2.39 -15.70
CA GLY A 2 -10.67 1.96 -15.02
C GLY A 2 -10.65 2.24 -13.53
N LYS A 3 -11.75 1.88 -12.87
CA LYS A 3 -11.89 1.93 -11.42
C LYS A 3 -12.11 0.52 -10.89
N THR A 4 -11.63 0.27 -9.69
CA THR A 4 -11.83 -0.99 -8.98
C THR A 4 -12.83 -0.82 -7.85
N THR A 5 -13.33 -1.93 -7.31
CA THR A 5 -14.27 -1.90 -6.19
C THR A 5 -13.58 -1.43 -4.91
N ALA A 6 -14.32 -0.68 -4.12
CA ALA A 6 -13.97 -0.25 -2.78
C ALA A 6 -15.23 -0.36 -1.89
N PRO A 7 -15.12 -0.38 -0.56
CA PRO A 7 -16.28 -0.27 0.31
C PRO A 7 -16.96 1.10 0.16
N ALA A 8 -18.23 1.19 0.53
CA ALA A 8 -18.96 2.44 0.49
C ALA A 8 -18.23 3.55 1.26
N PHE A 9 -18.02 4.71 0.62
CA PHE A 9 -17.28 5.86 1.15
C PHE A 9 -15.82 5.59 1.53
N GLY A 10 -15.22 4.48 1.06
CA GLY A 10 -13.88 4.07 1.46
C GLY A 10 -13.77 3.58 2.90
N LEU A 11 -14.87 3.40 3.61
CA LEU A 11 -14.90 3.03 5.02
C LEU A 11 -14.91 1.51 5.20
N GLY A 12 -13.96 1.02 5.98
CA GLY A 12 -13.87 -0.38 6.37
C GLY A 12 -12.63 -1.11 5.87
N SER A 13 -12.29 -2.21 6.56
CA SER A 13 -11.14 -3.06 6.27
C SER A 13 -11.48 -4.24 5.34
N HIS A 14 -12.70 -4.25 4.79
CA HIS A 14 -13.18 -5.24 3.83
C HIS A 14 -13.83 -4.53 2.66
N THR A 15 -13.59 -5.04 1.46
CA THR A 15 -14.15 -4.46 0.23
C THR A 15 -15.51 -5.04 -0.06
N PHE A 16 -16.51 -4.29 0.35
CA PHE A 16 -17.93 -4.61 0.15
C PHE A 16 -18.72 -3.33 -0.12
N ASN A 17 -19.63 -3.38 -1.06
CA ASN A 17 -20.63 -2.34 -1.27
C ASN A 17 -21.94 -2.93 -1.82
N GLU A 18 -23.04 -2.19 -1.67
CA GLU A 18 -24.37 -2.67 -2.07
C GLU A 18 -24.55 -2.75 -3.60
N VAL A 19 -23.74 -2.02 -4.36
CA VAL A 19 -23.85 -1.96 -5.83
C VAL A 19 -23.18 -3.16 -6.49
N PHE A 20 -21.98 -3.52 -6.04
CA PHE A 20 -21.15 -4.54 -6.67
C PHE A 20 -20.92 -5.78 -5.78
N GLY A 21 -21.45 -5.76 -4.56
CA GLY A 21 -21.28 -6.84 -3.60
C GLY A 21 -19.90 -6.88 -2.97
N ALA A 22 -19.48 -8.07 -2.53
CA ALA A 22 -18.20 -8.32 -1.89
C ALA A 22 -17.12 -8.64 -2.91
N THR A 23 -15.92 -8.11 -2.67
CA THR A 23 -14.69 -8.52 -3.37
C THR A 23 -13.99 -9.58 -2.54
N PHE A 24 -13.80 -10.74 -3.11
CA PHE A 24 -13.17 -11.89 -2.47
C PHE A 24 -11.67 -11.94 -2.76
N ASN A 25 -10.95 -12.68 -1.92
CA ASN A 25 -9.52 -12.88 -2.08
C ASN A 25 -9.20 -13.61 -3.40
N ALA A 26 -8.13 -13.20 -4.07
CA ALA A 26 -7.74 -13.76 -5.37
C ALA A 26 -7.31 -15.23 -5.30
N TYR A 27 -6.87 -15.70 -4.14
CA TYR A 27 -6.36 -17.07 -3.94
C TYR A 27 -7.40 -17.99 -3.27
N ASP A 28 -8.31 -17.40 -2.50
CA ASP A 28 -9.35 -18.15 -1.78
C ASP A 28 -10.63 -17.31 -1.73
N VAL A 29 -11.56 -17.63 -2.59
CA VAL A 29 -12.84 -16.91 -2.72
C VAL A 29 -13.77 -17.05 -1.52
N THR A 30 -13.41 -17.85 -0.53
CA THR A 30 -14.15 -17.94 0.75
C THR A 30 -13.69 -16.87 1.75
N LYS A 31 -12.62 -16.14 1.42
CA LYS A 31 -12.00 -15.14 2.26
C LYS A 31 -12.14 -13.74 1.69
N SER A 32 -12.02 -12.74 2.55
CA SER A 32 -12.04 -11.34 2.17
C SER A 32 -10.78 -10.94 1.40
N ALA A 33 -10.93 -10.00 0.46
CA ALA A 33 -9.81 -9.34 -0.20
C ALA A 33 -9.06 -8.34 0.70
N GLY A 34 -9.58 -8.07 1.90
CA GLY A 34 -9.16 -6.90 2.67
C GLY A 34 -9.76 -5.62 2.12
N GLY A 35 -9.34 -4.49 2.65
CA GLY A 35 -9.85 -3.18 2.22
C GLY A 35 -9.11 -2.01 2.89
N SER A 36 -9.44 -0.83 2.42
CA SER A 36 -10.49 -0.46 1.45
C SER A 36 -10.08 -0.62 -0.03
N SER A 37 -8.79 -0.73 -0.36
CA SER A 37 -8.29 -0.90 -1.72
C SER A 37 -8.29 -2.36 -2.21
N GLY A 38 -9.27 -3.17 -1.78
CA GLY A 38 -9.31 -4.60 -2.07
C GLY A 38 -9.54 -4.93 -3.54
N GLY A 39 -10.34 -4.15 -4.25
CA GLY A 39 -10.52 -4.34 -5.68
C GLY A 39 -9.25 -4.14 -6.49
N ALA A 40 -8.45 -3.12 -6.14
CA ALA A 40 -7.13 -2.88 -6.73
C ALA A 40 -6.17 -4.05 -6.44
N ALA A 41 -6.14 -4.50 -5.19
CA ALA A 41 -5.29 -5.61 -4.77
C ALA A 41 -5.62 -6.91 -5.54
N VAL A 42 -6.88 -7.26 -5.65
CA VAL A 42 -7.32 -8.45 -6.39
C VAL A 42 -7.01 -8.33 -7.87
N ALA A 43 -7.26 -7.18 -8.49
CA ALA A 43 -6.95 -6.96 -9.90
C ALA A 43 -5.46 -7.11 -10.20
N LEU A 44 -4.59 -6.63 -9.30
CA LEU A 44 -3.15 -6.83 -9.38
C LEU A 44 -2.74 -8.28 -9.19
N ALA A 45 -3.26 -8.96 -8.18
CA ALA A 45 -2.96 -10.36 -7.89
C ALA A 45 -3.33 -11.28 -9.06
N LEU A 46 -4.45 -11.00 -9.72
CA LEU A 46 -4.90 -11.73 -10.91
C LEU A 46 -4.18 -11.30 -12.21
N GLY A 47 -3.27 -10.35 -12.16
CA GLY A 47 -2.53 -9.89 -13.33
C GLY A 47 -3.34 -9.02 -14.31
N LEU A 48 -4.51 -8.53 -13.91
CA LEU A 48 -5.38 -7.72 -14.76
C LEU A 48 -4.83 -6.31 -15.00
N LEU A 49 -4.03 -5.82 -14.05
CA LEU A 49 -3.39 -4.49 -14.09
C LEU A 49 -1.90 -4.64 -13.78
N PRO A 50 -1.03 -3.80 -14.38
CA PRO A 50 0.38 -3.76 -14.03
C PRO A 50 0.62 -3.04 -12.70
N VAL A 51 -0.10 -1.93 -12.47
CA VAL A 51 -0.05 -1.09 -11.28
C VAL A 51 -1.46 -0.59 -10.97
N ALA A 52 -1.70 -0.21 -9.73
CA ALA A 52 -2.91 0.46 -9.29
C ALA A 52 -2.59 1.46 -8.18
N ASP A 53 -3.42 2.45 -8.03
CA ASP A 53 -3.44 3.34 -6.87
C ASP A 53 -4.45 2.86 -5.84
N GLY A 54 -4.29 3.36 -4.64
CA GLY A 54 -5.20 3.16 -3.52
C GLY A 54 -5.00 4.24 -2.48
N SER A 55 -5.80 4.19 -1.44
CA SER A 55 -5.70 5.08 -0.30
C SER A 55 -5.48 4.30 1.00
N ASP A 56 -4.87 4.94 1.98
CA ASP A 56 -4.59 4.33 3.28
C ASP A 56 -4.83 5.35 4.41
N PHE A 57 -5.95 5.21 5.10
CA PHE A 57 -6.22 5.95 6.32
C PHE A 57 -5.74 5.17 7.56
N MET A 58 -6.06 3.87 7.63
CA MET A 58 -5.73 2.97 8.74
C MET A 58 -5.31 1.58 8.24
N GLY A 59 -4.64 1.48 7.10
CA GLY A 59 -4.15 0.21 6.56
C GLY A 59 -4.68 -0.14 5.17
N SER A 60 -5.45 0.73 4.53
CA SER A 60 -6.20 0.39 3.31
C SER A 60 -5.34 0.18 2.04
N LEU A 61 -4.06 0.53 2.03
CA LEU A 61 -3.07 0.06 1.06
C LEU A 61 -2.40 -1.24 1.53
N ARG A 62 -1.99 -1.27 2.80
CA ARG A 62 -1.14 -2.32 3.37
C ARG A 62 -1.89 -3.62 3.61
N ASN A 63 -3.09 -3.56 4.20
CA ASN A 63 -3.88 -4.75 4.52
C ASN A 63 -4.27 -5.55 3.27
N PRO A 64 -4.92 -4.96 2.25
CA PRO A 64 -5.27 -5.71 1.06
C PRO A 64 -4.05 -6.18 0.28
N ALA A 65 -2.95 -5.44 0.29
CA ALA A 65 -1.70 -5.87 -0.34
C ALA A 65 -1.13 -7.12 0.33
N ALA A 66 -1.09 -7.15 1.66
CA ALA A 66 -0.62 -8.31 2.41
C ALA A 66 -1.48 -9.57 2.11
N TRP A 67 -2.80 -9.42 2.05
CA TRP A 67 -3.72 -10.54 1.81
C TRP A 67 -3.76 -11.00 0.35
N ALA A 68 -3.40 -10.12 -0.58
CA ALA A 68 -3.34 -10.43 -2.00
C ALA A 68 -1.93 -10.76 -2.51
N ASN A 69 -0.94 -10.90 -1.62
CA ASN A 69 0.47 -11.18 -1.95
C ASN A 69 1.03 -10.23 -3.03
N ILE A 70 0.82 -8.94 -2.83
CA ILE A 70 1.35 -7.86 -3.65
C ILE A 70 2.02 -6.81 -2.78
N PHE A 71 2.62 -5.82 -3.37
CA PHE A 71 3.20 -4.68 -2.66
C PHE A 71 2.19 -3.53 -2.60
N GLY A 72 1.98 -2.99 -1.40
CA GLY A 72 1.26 -1.74 -1.16
C GLY A 72 2.13 -0.81 -0.33
N PHE A 73 2.29 0.42 -0.78
CA PHE A 73 3.16 1.38 -0.12
C PHE A 73 2.36 2.59 0.34
N ARG A 74 2.39 2.84 1.64
CA ARG A 74 1.86 4.05 2.24
C ARG A 74 2.97 5.09 2.34
N PRO A 75 2.98 6.13 1.49
CA PRO A 75 3.97 7.20 1.57
C PRO A 75 3.79 8.05 2.84
N SER A 76 4.80 8.87 3.14
CA SER A 76 4.64 9.95 4.11
C SER A 76 3.54 10.90 3.65
N GLN A 77 2.82 11.45 4.60
CA GLN A 77 1.76 12.42 4.31
C GLN A 77 2.28 13.59 3.48
N GLY A 78 1.46 14.05 2.55
CA GLY A 78 1.80 15.13 1.63
C GLY A 78 2.76 14.74 0.50
N ARG A 79 3.29 13.51 0.49
CA ARG A 79 4.16 13.03 -0.57
C ARG A 79 3.42 12.84 -1.89
N VAL A 80 2.23 12.29 -1.82
CA VAL A 80 1.26 12.25 -2.91
C VAL A 80 0.19 13.29 -2.58
N PRO A 81 0.00 14.31 -3.43
CA PRO A 81 -1.00 15.36 -3.18
C PRO A 81 -2.40 14.79 -3.18
N MET A 82 -3.19 15.12 -2.17
CA MET A 82 -4.58 14.69 -2.06
C MET A 82 -5.50 15.77 -2.63
N TRP A 83 -5.82 15.66 -3.90
CA TRP A 83 -6.67 16.57 -4.63
C TRP A 83 -7.39 15.86 -5.79
N PRO A 84 -8.68 16.13 -6.02
CA PRO A 84 -9.60 16.97 -5.23
C PRO A 84 -10.00 16.33 -3.90
N ALA A 85 -10.11 17.14 -2.85
CA ALA A 85 -10.57 16.73 -1.53
C ALA A 85 -11.53 17.78 -0.95
N GLN A 86 -12.48 17.35 -0.13
CA GLN A 86 -13.40 18.26 0.56
C GLN A 86 -12.69 19.12 1.61
N ASP A 87 -11.67 18.54 2.23
CA ASP A 87 -10.84 19.17 3.23
C ASP A 87 -9.37 18.88 2.98
N VAL A 88 -8.63 19.93 2.70
CA VAL A 88 -7.20 19.84 2.38
C VAL A 88 -6.28 20.14 3.56
N TRP A 89 -6.84 20.54 4.71
CA TRP A 89 -6.08 20.98 5.89
C TRP A 89 -6.15 19.99 7.06
N ILE A 90 -7.30 19.43 7.33
CA ILE A 90 -7.56 18.62 8.52
C ILE A 90 -7.42 17.11 8.23
N SER A 91 -7.70 16.68 7.01
CA SER A 91 -7.64 15.26 6.63
C SER A 91 -6.19 14.76 6.50
N GLN A 92 -5.51 14.65 7.63
CA GLN A 92 -4.08 14.37 7.66
C GLN A 92 -3.72 12.89 7.80
N LEU A 93 -4.64 12.00 8.13
CA LEU A 93 -4.34 10.57 8.26
C LEU A 93 -4.46 9.80 6.95
N GLY A 94 -5.25 10.28 6.01
CA GLY A 94 -5.40 9.70 4.69
C GLY A 94 -4.16 9.95 3.83
N THR A 95 -3.74 8.94 3.10
CA THR A 95 -2.60 9.01 2.18
C THR A 95 -2.92 8.20 0.94
N GLU A 96 -2.76 8.81 -0.22
CA GLU A 96 -2.80 8.09 -1.48
C GLU A 96 -1.45 7.41 -1.74
N GLY A 97 -1.47 6.27 -2.42
CA GLY A 97 -0.22 5.58 -2.69
C GLY A 97 -0.33 4.45 -3.72
N PRO A 98 0.82 3.94 -4.16
CA PRO A 98 0.90 2.94 -5.19
C PRO A 98 0.74 1.52 -4.65
N MET A 99 0.23 0.66 -5.53
CA MET A 99 0.18 -0.79 -5.38
C MET A 99 0.73 -1.45 -6.64
N GLY A 100 1.43 -2.58 -6.49
CA GLY A 100 2.03 -3.30 -7.62
C GLY A 100 2.48 -4.70 -7.25
N ARG A 101 2.76 -5.54 -8.28
CA ARG A 101 3.31 -6.89 -8.07
C ARG A 101 4.82 -6.90 -7.87
N SER A 102 5.50 -5.81 -8.17
CA SER A 102 6.92 -5.65 -7.91
C SER A 102 7.22 -4.30 -7.27
N VAL A 103 8.29 -4.23 -6.49
CA VAL A 103 8.78 -2.97 -5.92
C VAL A 103 9.12 -1.97 -7.02
N ARG A 104 9.65 -2.43 -8.15
CA ARG A 104 10.00 -1.58 -9.28
C ARG A 104 8.78 -0.88 -9.90
N ASP A 105 7.67 -1.60 -10.06
CA ASP A 105 6.43 -1.03 -10.60
C ASP A 105 5.82 -0.04 -9.61
N LEU A 106 5.84 -0.39 -8.34
CA LEU A 106 5.39 0.47 -7.26
C LEU A 106 6.19 1.79 -7.20
N GLN A 107 7.51 1.72 -7.32
CA GLN A 107 8.39 2.89 -7.39
C GLN A 107 8.07 3.80 -8.57
N ARG A 108 7.85 3.22 -9.75
CA ARG A 108 7.49 3.99 -10.95
C ARG A 108 6.17 4.71 -10.80
N LEU A 109 5.17 4.05 -10.23
CA LEU A 109 3.89 4.68 -9.97
C LEU A 109 4.04 5.78 -8.90
N LEU A 110 4.78 5.53 -7.82
CA LEU A 110 5.04 6.55 -6.81
C LEU A 110 5.76 7.78 -7.39
N ALA A 111 6.74 7.58 -8.25
CA ALA A 111 7.45 8.68 -8.93
C ALA A 111 6.50 9.53 -9.79
N THR A 112 5.45 8.92 -10.32
CA THR A 112 4.42 9.63 -11.09
C THR A 112 3.42 10.37 -10.20
N GLN A 113 3.07 9.78 -9.05
CA GLN A 113 2.08 10.34 -8.12
C GLN A 113 2.65 11.42 -7.19
N ALA A 114 3.93 11.29 -6.83
CA ALA A 114 4.58 12.18 -5.87
C ALA A 114 4.90 13.55 -6.46
N GLY A 115 4.84 14.56 -5.64
CA GLY A 115 5.23 15.92 -6.01
C GLY A 115 4.38 16.98 -5.33
N TRP A 116 4.70 18.23 -5.64
CA TRP A 116 3.96 19.36 -5.13
C TRP A 116 2.74 19.67 -6.00
N SER A 117 1.66 20.09 -5.35
CA SER A 117 0.46 20.60 -6.01
C SER A 117 -0.02 21.89 -5.36
N PRO A 118 -0.31 22.95 -6.14
CA PRO A 118 -0.84 24.20 -5.58
C PRO A 118 -2.23 24.03 -4.96
N ASN A 119 -2.93 22.98 -5.30
CA ASN A 119 -4.27 22.68 -4.76
C ASN A 119 -4.23 21.81 -3.50
N ALA A 120 -3.06 21.31 -3.11
CA ALA A 120 -2.86 20.51 -1.91
C ALA A 120 -1.79 21.19 -1.02
N PRO A 121 -2.19 22.12 -0.14
CA PRO A 121 -1.25 22.97 0.59
C PRO A 121 -0.30 22.18 1.51
N LEU A 122 -0.67 20.98 1.91
CA LEU A 122 0.17 20.09 2.70
C LEU A 122 1.09 19.22 1.84
N SER A 123 1.09 19.37 0.52
CA SER A 123 1.97 18.61 -0.34
C SER A 123 3.43 19.03 -0.18
N ILE A 124 4.33 18.02 -0.26
CA ILE A 124 5.77 18.25 -0.08
C ILE A 124 6.39 18.65 -1.40
N ALA A 125 7.04 19.81 -1.41
CA ALA A 125 7.70 20.37 -2.61
C ALA A 125 9.02 19.66 -2.93
N GLU A 126 9.64 18.98 -1.96
CA GLU A 126 10.97 18.41 -2.10
C GLU A 126 10.95 17.03 -2.76
N GLY A 127 11.85 16.89 -3.70
CA GLY A 127 12.30 15.61 -4.22
C GLY A 127 11.42 15.11 -5.36
N ALA A 128 11.80 15.49 -6.60
CA ALA A 128 11.79 14.45 -7.60
C ALA A 128 12.41 13.24 -6.91
N TYR A 129 11.65 12.12 -6.77
CA TYR A 129 12.32 10.87 -6.48
C TYR A 129 13.30 10.71 -7.61
N PRO A 130 14.62 10.76 -7.36
CA PRO A 130 15.54 10.36 -8.38
C PRO A 130 14.92 9.06 -8.88
N GLU A 131 14.81 8.87 -10.18
CA GLU A 131 14.62 7.53 -10.68
C GLU A 131 15.45 6.70 -9.76
N MET A 132 14.85 5.77 -9.02
CA MET A 132 15.64 4.86 -8.21
C MET A 132 16.33 3.95 -9.21
N ALA A 133 17.10 4.61 -10.06
CA ALA A 133 18.03 4.05 -10.98
C ALA A 133 19.10 3.45 -10.08
N GLY A 134 18.86 2.20 -9.66
CA GLY A 134 19.93 1.31 -9.26
C GLY A 134 20.97 1.88 -8.29
N GLY A 135 20.64 2.84 -7.45
CA GLY A 135 21.46 3.18 -6.31
C GLY A 135 21.51 1.91 -5.47
N LEU A 136 22.60 1.20 -5.58
CA LEU A 136 22.84 0.00 -4.82
C LEU A 136 22.82 0.41 -3.35
N PHE A 137 21.66 0.18 -2.72
CA PHE A 137 21.55 0.23 -1.29
C PHE A 137 22.44 -0.91 -0.76
N ASP A 138 23.54 -0.56 -0.12
CA ASP A 138 24.41 -1.54 0.49
C ASP A 138 23.75 -2.08 1.77
N VAL A 139 23.06 -3.19 1.61
CA VAL A 139 22.38 -3.86 2.72
C VAL A 139 23.37 -4.25 3.81
N LYS A 140 24.60 -4.66 3.44
CA LYS A 140 25.62 -5.13 4.41
C LYS A 140 26.11 -4.03 5.36
N SER A 141 26.08 -2.78 4.91
CA SER A 141 26.47 -1.64 5.75
C SER A 141 25.30 -1.05 6.55
N THR A 142 24.08 -1.54 6.33
CA THR A 142 22.87 -0.99 6.94
C THR A 142 22.55 -1.68 8.25
N ARG A 143 22.29 -0.89 9.29
CA ARG A 143 21.78 -1.41 10.55
C ARG A 143 20.28 -1.63 10.45
N ILE A 144 19.85 -2.89 10.61
CA ILE A 144 18.45 -3.29 10.56
C ILE A 144 18.02 -3.71 11.97
N ALA A 145 16.94 -3.15 12.47
CA ALA A 145 16.30 -3.56 13.73
C ALA A 145 15.10 -4.47 13.42
N TRP A 146 15.03 -5.58 14.10
CA TRP A 146 13.92 -6.53 14.02
C TRP A 146 13.10 -6.48 15.32
N LEU A 147 11.87 -6.01 15.23
CA LEU A 147 10.98 -5.86 16.39
C LEU A 147 10.09 -7.10 16.63
N ALA A 148 10.05 -8.02 15.66
CA ALA A 148 9.21 -9.22 15.71
C ALA A 148 7.76 -8.88 16.13
N ASP A 149 7.27 -9.53 17.18
CA ASP A 149 5.95 -9.33 17.78
C ASP A 149 5.98 -8.39 19.00
N LEU A 150 7.05 -7.62 19.18
CA LEU A 150 7.28 -6.76 20.33
C LEU A 150 7.20 -7.54 21.66
N ASP A 151 7.91 -8.67 21.73
CA ASP A 151 7.98 -9.54 22.90
C ASP A 151 6.59 -10.06 23.32
N GLY A 152 5.80 -10.50 22.35
CA GLY A 152 4.46 -11.05 22.55
C GLY A 152 3.34 -10.01 22.69
N TYR A 153 3.65 -8.72 22.54
CA TYR A 153 2.64 -7.66 22.59
C TYR A 153 1.69 -7.69 21.37
N LEU A 154 2.21 -8.05 20.19
CA LEU A 154 1.40 -8.18 18.99
C LEU A 154 1.01 -9.64 18.77
N PRO A 155 -0.28 -9.99 18.79
CA PRO A 155 -0.71 -11.35 18.49
C PRO A 155 -0.43 -11.67 17.03
N MET A 156 0.34 -12.74 16.78
CA MET A 156 0.69 -13.22 15.45
C MET A 156 0.16 -14.62 15.22
N GLU A 157 -0.28 -14.90 14.01
CA GLU A 157 -0.59 -16.28 13.61
C GLU A 157 0.68 -17.14 13.60
N PRO A 158 0.59 -18.43 13.93
CA PRO A 158 1.73 -19.34 13.86
C PRO A 158 2.39 -19.35 12.49
N GLY A 159 3.71 -19.28 12.44
CA GLY A 159 4.50 -19.31 11.22
C GLY A 159 4.78 -17.95 10.55
N ILE A 160 4.06 -16.88 10.89
CA ILE A 160 4.30 -15.55 10.31
C ILE A 160 5.71 -15.05 10.66
N LEU A 161 6.10 -15.12 11.93
CA LEU A 161 7.41 -14.65 12.37
C LEU A 161 8.54 -15.48 11.76
N ASP A 162 8.34 -16.79 11.57
CA ASP A 162 9.34 -17.66 10.94
C ASP A 162 9.59 -17.29 9.48
N ILE A 163 8.52 -16.99 8.72
CA ILE A 163 8.62 -16.54 7.33
C ILE A 163 9.34 -15.18 7.26
N CYS A 164 8.97 -14.25 8.13
CA CYS A 164 9.62 -12.94 8.19
C CYS A 164 11.10 -13.05 8.56
N ALA A 165 11.45 -13.90 9.54
CA ALA A 165 12.84 -14.16 9.93
C ALA A 165 13.64 -14.80 8.79
N GLN A 166 13.03 -15.64 7.96
CA GLN A 166 13.69 -16.17 6.76
C GLN A 166 14.00 -15.07 5.73
N GLY A 167 13.07 -14.11 5.56
CA GLY A 167 13.32 -12.93 4.74
C GLY A 167 14.47 -12.09 5.26
N LEU A 168 14.53 -11.89 6.57
CA LEU A 168 15.58 -11.11 7.24
C LEU A 168 16.98 -11.72 7.02
N ARG A 169 17.10 -13.04 7.15
CA ARG A 169 18.38 -13.76 6.89
C ARG A 169 18.92 -13.58 5.47
N ARG A 170 18.11 -13.17 4.52
CA ARG A 170 18.58 -12.85 3.15
C ARG A 170 19.21 -11.47 3.04
N LEU A 171 19.12 -10.67 4.08
CA LEU A 171 19.70 -9.33 4.15
C LEU A 171 21.08 -9.33 4.84
N GLU A 172 21.47 -10.45 5.46
CA GLU A 172 22.79 -10.72 6.05
C GLU A 172 23.81 -11.07 4.94
#